data_f5369c3b23ec81550214c3257c8bfdba
#
_entry.id   f5369c3b23ec81550214c3257c8bfdba
#
_cell.length_a   1.000
_cell.length_b   1.000
_cell.length_c   1.000
_cell.angle_alpha   90.00
_cell.angle_beta   90.00
_cell.angle_gamma   90.00
#
_symmetry.space_group_name_H-M   'P 1'
#
loop_
_entity.id
_entity.type
_entity.pdbx_description
1 polymer ?
#
loop_
_entity_poly.entity_id
_entity_poly.type
_entity_poly.pdbx_seq_one_letter_code
_entity_poly.pdbx_strand_id
1 'polypeptide(L)'
;MKTREIFESIRNQRDNRLSLRVRLTLSVSAELVMCILVALGIFYLLEDVIPLNSTLLLMLDLIVISLLIGIFVTSLLSKMFFTPIKKLRKAMEQVADGDFSVRLEDKSSAKEIMEIYSGFNLMAHELSATEILQTDFVSNVSHEFKTPINAIEGYSMLLQDDEKLDEDQRQYVEKIIFNTKRLSSLVGSILLLSKIENQTIPTNQTRYRLDEQIRQSIVALEPAWEQKEIEFDVDMESMEYLGNETMMRHVWDNLIGNAIKFNPHAGIVKIRLYCENKRILCTIEDNGPGLSEEAKKHIFDKFYQADSSHKEEGNGLGLSLVKRILAIAGGEINAENREAGGCRFTVILKEK
;
A
#
# COMPACT_ATOMS: atom_id res chain seq x y z
N MET A 1 6.37 13.45 -26.98
CA MET A 1 6.19 13.12 -28.40
C MET A 1 5.47 11.80 -28.63
N LYS A 2 5.85 10.71 -27.97
CA LYS A 2 5.21 9.37 -28.07
C LYS A 2 3.70 9.30 -27.73
N THR A 3 3.25 10.02 -26.72
CA THR A 3 1.84 10.05 -26.30
C THR A 3 0.89 10.59 -27.37
N ARG A 4 1.36 11.55 -28.16
CA ARG A 4 0.59 12.15 -29.27
C ARG A 4 0.43 11.21 -30.45
N GLU A 5 1.47 10.42 -30.75
CA GLU A 5 1.45 9.41 -31.82
C GLU A 5 0.56 8.21 -31.46
N ILE A 6 0.54 7.80 -30.18
CA ILE A 6 -0.39 6.76 -29.68
C ILE A 6 -1.84 7.25 -29.79
N PHE A 7 -2.13 8.50 -29.41
CA PHE A 7 -3.46 9.09 -29.58
C PHE A 7 -3.89 9.19 -31.05
N GLU A 8 -2.99 9.53 -31.96
CA GLU A 8 -3.28 9.57 -33.39
C GLU A 8 -3.47 8.19 -34.00
N SER A 9 -2.73 7.17 -33.58
CA SER A 9 -2.93 5.79 -34.04
C SER A 9 -4.27 5.22 -33.55
N ILE A 10 -4.66 5.51 -32.31
CA ILE A 10 -5.97 5.15 -31.74
C ILE A 10 -7.10 5.90 -32.47
N ARG A 11 -6.88 7.16 -32.83
CA ARG A 11 -7.85 7.99 -33.56
C ARG A 11 -8.08 7.46 -34.99
N ASN A 12 -7.05 6.97 -35.68
CA ASN A 12 -7.17 6.44 -37.06
C ASN A 12 -7.82 5.04 -37.13
N GLN A 13 -7.70 4.21 -36.09
CA GLN A 13 -8.46 2.94 -35.96
C GLN A 13 -9.96 3.19 -35.65
N ARG A 14 -10.31 4.41 -35.32
CA ARG A 14 -11.57 4.84 -34.75
C ARG A 14 -12.73 4.98 -35.77
N ASP A 15 -12.41 5.28 -37.01
CA ASP A 15 -13.44 5.74 -37.97
C ASP A 15 -14.33 4.66 -38.58
N ASN A 16 -14.02 3.37 -38.40
CA ASN A 16 -14.78 2.27 -39.01
C ASN A 16 -15.73 1.50 -38.07
N ARG A 17 -15.90 1.92 -36.79
CA ARG A 17 -16.78 1.20 -35.85
C ARG A 17 -17.99 2.04 -35.48
N LEU A 18 -19.16 1.44 -35.59
CA LEU A 18 -20.42 2.07 -35.19
C LEU A 18 -20.45 2.36 -33.68
N SER A 19 -20.95 3.54 -33.31
CA SER A 19 -21.10 3.93 -31.91
C SER A 19 -22.09 3.00 -31.20
N LEU A 20 -21.89 2.86 -29.87
CA LEU A 20 -22.73 2.04 -29.00
C LEU A 20 -24.21 2.42 -29.11
N ARG A 21 -24.48 3.74 -29.21
CA ARG A 21 -25.82 4.32 -29.37
C ARG A 21 -26.47 3.86 -30.68
N VAL A 22 -25.72 3.92 -31.79
CA VAL A 22 -26.20 3.49 -33.11
C VAL A 22 -26.48 1.99 -33.14
N ARG A 23 -25.62 1.18 -32.52
CA ARG A 23 -25.81 -0.29 -32.41
C ARG A 23 -27.03 -0.64 -31.58
N LEU A 24 -27.23 0.01 -30.45
CA LEU A 24 -28.38 -0.20 -29.58
C LEU A 24 -29.68 0.20 -30.30
N THR A 25 -29.67 1.33 -30.98
CA THR A 25 -30.84 1.81 -31.76
C THR A 25 -31.14 0.84 -32.90
N LEU A 26 -30.10 0.37 -33.64
CA LEU A 26 -30.29 -0.57 -34.74
C LEU A 26 -30.79 -1.93 -34.24
N SER A 27 -30.27 -2.45 -33.09
CA SER A 27 -30.71 -3.75 -32.56
C SER A 27 -32.18 -3.70 -32.07
N VAL A 28 -32.58 -2.62 -31.37
CA VAL A 28 -33.95 -2.43 -30.92
C VAL A 28 -34.90 -2.21 -32.11
N SER A 29 -34.49 -1.44 -33.12
CA SER A 29 -35.26 -1.28 -34.33
C SER A 29 -35.42 -2.56 -35.15
N ALA A 30 -34.32 -3.35 -35.23
CA ALA A 30 -34.36 -4.66 -35.89
C ALA A 30 -35.29 -5.66 -35.17
N GLU A 31 -35.29 -5.66 -33.83
CA GLU A 31 -36.21 -6.42 -33.01
C GLU A 31 -37.66 -6.08 -33.30
N LEU A 32 -38.02 -4.79 -33.29
CA LEU A 32 -39.38 -4.34 -33.61
C LEU A 32 -39.81 -4.74 -35.02
N VAL A 33 -38.93 -4.55 -36.00
CA VAL A 33 -39.22 -4.96 -37.39
C VAL A 33 -39.38 -6.48 -37.48
N MET A 34 -38.54 -7.27 -36.83
CA MET A 34 -38.63 -8.74 -36.82
C MET A 34 -39.92 -9.21 -36.16
N CYS A 35 -40.30 -8.61 -35.02
CA CYS A 35 -41.60 -8.90 -34.38
C CYS A 35 -42.79 -8.65 -35.33
N ILE A 36 -42.80 -7.52 -36.06
CA ILE A 36 -43.83 -7.18 -37.01
C ILE A 36 -43.85 -8.18 -38.17
N LEU A 37 -42.69 -8.52 -38.76
CA LEU A 37 -42.60 -9.49 -39.88
C LEU A 37 -43.04 -10.89 -39.47
N VAL A 38 -42.69 -11.34 -38.29
CA VAL A 38 -43.10 -12.64 -37.74
C VAL A 38 -44.62 -12.64 -37.52
N ALA A 39 -45.16 -11.57 -36.95
CA ALA A 39 -46.60 -11.41 -36.74
C ALA A 39 -47.37 -11.47 -38.06
N LEU A 40 -46.91 -10.70 -39.08
CA LEU A 40 -47.52 -10.70 -40.42
C LEU A 40 -47.37 -12.04 -41.11
N GLY A 41 -46.25 -12.72 -41.00
CA GLY A 41 -46.01 -14.05 -41.58
C GLY A 41 -46.92 -15.10 -40.97
N ILE A 42 -47.07 -15.12 -39.65
CA ILE A 42 -48.01 -16.04 -38.96
C ILE A 42 -49.46 -15.73 -39.36
N PHE A 43 -49.85 -14.46 -39.43
CA PHE A 43 -51.19 -14.06 -39.87
C PHE A 43 -51.47 -14.56 -41.27
N TYR A 44 -50.57 -14.35 -42.24
CA TYR A 44 -50.72 -14.81 -43.62
C TYR A 44 -50.79 -16.33 -43.77
N LEU A 45 -50.02 -17.10 -42.99
CA LEU A 45 -49.99 -18.58 -43.00
C LEU A 45 -51.27 -19.16 -42.40
N LEU A 46 -51.94 -18.48 -41.51
CA LEU A 46 -53.10 -18.96 -40.77
C LEU A 46 -54.44 -18.41 -41.27
N GLU A 47 -54.41 -17.47 -42.22
CA GLU A 47 -55.63 -16.82 -42.80
C GLU A 47 -56.60 -17.83 -43.41
N ASP A 48 -56.09 -18.92 -44.07
CA ASP A 48 -56.89 -19.93 -44.70
C ASP A 48 -57.30 -21.09 -43.77
N VAL A 49 -56.74 -21.18 -42.58
CA VAL A 49 -56.89 -22.38 -41.70
C VAL A 49 -57.74 -22.08 -40.46
N ILE A 50 -57.83 -20.82 -40.05
CA ILE A 50 -58.42 -20.46 -38.76
C ILE A 50 -59.74 -19.67 -38.93
N PRO A 51 -60.89 -20.21 -38.45
CA PRO A 51 -62.13 -19.48 -38.44
C PRO A 51 -62.07 -18.24 -37.50
N LEU A 52 -62.79 -17.17 -37.81
CA LEU A 52 -62.76 -15.86 -37.14
C LEU A 52 -62.88 -15.84 -35.61
N ASN A 53 -63.32 -16.96 -34.99
CA ASN A 53 -63.46 -17.10 -33.55
C ASN A 53 -62.13 -17.37 -32.79
N SER A 54 -61.03 -17.56 -33.50
CA SER A 54 -59.71 -17.89 -32.89
C SER A 54 -58.73 -16.70 -32.88
N THR A 55 -59.19 -15.48 -33.14
CA THR A 55 -58.37 -14.26 -33.08
C THR A 55 -57.69 -14.08 -31.73
N LEU A 56 -58.29 -14.55 -30.62
CA LEU A 56 -57.74 -14.45 -29.26
C LEU A 56 -56.54 -15.38 -29.09
N LEU A 57 -56.55 -16.58 -29.69
CA LEU A 57 -55.43 -17.56 -29.65
C LEU A 57 -54.23 -17.02 -30.44
N LEU A 58 -54.49 -16.45 -31.64
CA LEU A 58 -53.48 -15.79 -32.46
C LEU A 58 -52.79 -14.62 -31.73
N MET A 59 -53.57 -13.77 -31.02
CA MET A 59 -53.02 -12.69 -30.21
C MET A 59 -52.11 -13.22 -29.08
N LEU A 60 -52.51 -14.33 -28.43
CA LEU A 60 -51.70 -14.96 -27.38
C LEU A 60 -50.37 -15.51 -27.94
N ASP A 61 -50.37 -16.18 -29.06
CA ASP A 61 -49.15 -16.69 -29.70
C ASP A 61 -48.22 -15.55 -30.12
N LEU A 62 -48.73 -14.46 -30.65
CA LEU A 62 -47.96 -13.27 -30.99
C LEU A 62 -47.30 -12.62 -29.77
N ILE A 63 -48.03 -12.57 -28.66
CA ILE A 63 -47.48 -12.05 -27.39
C ILE A 63 -46.34 -12.92 -26.89
N VAL A 64 -46.52 -14.28 -26.91
CA VAL A 64 -45.49 -15.23 -26.46
C VAL A 64 -44.23 -15.14 -27.33
N ILE A 65 -44.38 -15.09 -28.65
CA ILE A 65 -43.25 -14.98 -29.59
C ILE A 65 -42.50 -13.64 -29.37
N SER A 66 -43.25 -12.54 -29.25
CA SER A 66 -42.65 -11.23 -28.97
C SER A 66 -41.88 -11.21 -27.64
N LEU A 67 -42.42 -11.84 -26.60
CA LEU A 67 -41.77 -11.98 -25.31
C LEU A 67 -40.46 -12.79 -25.38
N LEU A 68 -40.48 -13.91 -26.12
CA LEU A 68 -39.28 -14.75 -26.34
C LEU A 68 -38.18 -13.99 -27.12
N ILE A 69 -38.58 -13.26 -28.17
CA ILE A 69 -37.65 -12.42 -28.92
C ILE A 69 -37.07 -11.29 -28.01
N GLY A 70 -37.89 -10.63 -27.20
CA GLY A 70 -37.48 -9.62 -26.26
C GLY A 70 -36.46 -10.13 -25.21
N ILE A 71 -36.72 -11.32 -24.64
CA ILE A 71 -35.79 -11.96 -23.71
C ILE A 71 -34.45 -12.28 -24.40
N PHE A 72 -34.49 -12.80 -25.62
CA PHE A 72 -33.29 -13.16 -26.39
C PHE A 72 -32.45 -11.90 -26.70
N VAL A 73 -33.05 -10.86 -27.22
CA VAL A 73 -32.37 -9.60 -27.55
C VAL A 73 -31.85 -8.93 -26.32
N THR A 74 -32.62 -8.87 -25.22
CA THR A 74 -32.17 -8.34 -23.93
C THR A 74 -30.97 -9.12 -23.40
N SER A 75 -30.95 -10.45 -23.53
CA SER A 75 -29.80 -11.26 -23.14
C SER A 75 -28.55 -10.96 -23.96
N LEU A 76 -28.68 -10.77 -25.28
CA LEU A 76 -27.58 -10.37 -26.16
C LEU A 76 -27.04 -8.98 -25.81
N LEU A 77 -27.92 -8.00 -25.61
CA LEU A 77 -27.58 -6.65 -25.21
C LEU A 77 -26.89 -6.65 -23.84
N SER A 78 -27.41 -7.42 -22.89
CA SER A 78 -26.81 -7.57 -21.57
C SER A 78 -25.35 -8.05 -21.64
N LYS A 79 -25.05 -9.06 -22.46
CA LYS A 79 -23.67 -9.54 -22.67
C LYS A 79 -22.78 -8.49 -23.34
N MET A 80 -23.34 -7.73 -24.29
CA MET A 80 -22.58 -6.74 -25.04
C MET A 80 -22.21 -5.52 -24.21
N PHE A 81 -23.07 -5.13 -23.24
CA PHE A 81 -22.86 -3.93 -22.41
C PHE A 81 -22.29 -4.23 -21.02
N PHE A 82 -22.89 -5.16 -20.30
CA PHE A 82 -22.51 -5.38 -18.90
C PHE A 82 -21.21 -6.18 -18.73
N THR A 83 -20.84 -7.04 -19.67
CA THR A 83 -19.59 -7.80 -19.58
C THR A 83 -18.36 -6.89 -19.65
N PRO A 84 -18.23 -5.95 -20.59
CA PRO A 84 -17.14 -5.00 -20.62
C PRO A 84 -17.04 -4.12 -19.35
N ILE A 85 -18.19 -3.65 -18.86
CA ILE A 85 -18.23 -2.85 -17.62
C ILE A 85 -17.75 -3.63 -16.40
N LYS A 86 -18.14 -4.92 -16.28
CA LYS A 86 -17.64 -5.79 -15.20
C LYS A 86 -16.13 -6.02 -15.30
N LYS A 87 -15.60 -6.18 -16.52
CA LYS A 87 -14.15 -6.31 -16.74
C LYS A 87 -13.41 -5.03 -16.34
N LEU A 88 -13.93 -3.87 -16.74
CA LEU A 88 -13.36 -2.58 -16.34
C LEU A 88 -13.34 -2.43 -14.82
N ARG A 89 -14.46 -2.72 -14.14
CA ARG A 89 -14.53 -2.65 -12.69
C ARG A 89 -13.46 -3.52 -12.03
N LYS A 90 -13.32 -4.77 -12.46
CA LYS A 90 -12.30 -5.69 -11.91
C LYS A 90 -10.88 -5.18 -12.16
N ALA A 91 -10.60 -4.63 -13.34
CA ALA A 91 -9.31 -4.03 -13.65
C ALA A 91 -9.03 -2.79 -12.80
N MET A 92 -10.03 -1.96 -12.51
CA MET A 92 -9.90 -0.82 -11.61
C MET A 92 -9.64 -1.26 -10.16
N GLU A 93 -10.28 -2.33 -9.68
CA GLU A 93 -10.00 -2.93 -8.36
C GLU A 93 -8.54 -3.41 -8.30
N GLN A 94 -8.01 -4.07 -9.32
CA GLN A 94 -6.62 -4.52 -9.38
C GLN A 94 -5.63 -3.34 -9.37
N VAL A 95 -5.91 -2.28 -10.13
CA VAL A 95 -5.10 -1.03 -10.10
C VAL A 95 -5.16 -0.37 -8.72
N ALA A 96 -6.31 -0.37 -8.05
CA ALA A 96 -6.44 0.14 -6.69
C ALA A 96 -5.63 -0.67 -5.67
N ASP A 97 -5.46 -1.98 -5.90
CA ASP A 97 -4.61 -2.87 -5.10
C ASP A 97 -3.10 -2.75 -5.44
N GLY A 98 -2.73 -1.87 -6.40
CA GLY A 98 -1.34 -1.61 -6.79
C GLY A 98 -0.85 -2.43 -7.99
N ASP A 99 -1.69 -3.21 -8.65
CA ASP A 99 -1.30 -3.92 -9.88
C ASP A 99 -1.52 -3.04 -11.12
N PHE A 100 -0.51 -2.26 -11.47
CA PHE A 100 -0.53 -1.41 -12.66
C PHE A 100 -0.18 -2.16 -13.97
N SER A 101 0.11 -3.45 -13.90
CA SER A 101 0.39 -4.29 -15.08
C SER A 101 -0.86 -4.69 -15.85
N VAL A 102 -2.02 -4.56 -15.23
CA VAL A 102 -3.32 -4.92 -15.79
C VAL A 102 -3.59 -4.16 -17.08
N ARG A 103 -3.97 -4.91 -18.13
CA ARG A 103 -4.39 -4.33 -19.41
C ARG A 103 -5.72 -4.94 -19.84
N LEU A 104 -6.60 -4.11 -20.33
CA LEU A 104 -7.87 -4.54 -20.90
C LEU A 104 -7.68 -4.76 -22.41
N GLU A 105 -7.85 -6.01 -22.84
CA GLU A 105 -7.83 -6.35 -24.28
C GLU A 105 -9.11 -5.88 -24.93
N ASP A 106 -8.96 -5.15 -26.02
CA ASP A 106 -10.07 -4.67 -26.80
C ASP A 106 -10.51 -5.71 -27.84
N LYS A 107 -11.43 -6.56 -27.42
CA LYS A 107 -12.19 -7.46 -28.31
C LYS A 107 -13.62 -6.95 -28.54
N SER A 108 -13.93 -5.78 -28.03
CA SER A 108 -15.26 -5.16 -28.19
C SER A 108 -15.39 -4.56 -29.58
N SER A 109 -16.55 -4.76 -30.18
CA SER A 109 -16.89 -4.12 -31.44
C SER A 109 -17.56 -2.75 -31.24
N ALA A 110 -17.73 -2.27 -30.02
CA ALA A 110 -18.32 -0.96 -29.70
C ALA A 110 -17.23 0.09 -29.49
N LYS A 111 -17.35 1.22 -30.18
CA LYS A 111 -16.37 2.31 -30.17
C LYS A 111 -16.13 2.89 -28.77
N GLU A 112 -17.22 3.12 -28.04
CA GLU A 112 -17.18 3.72 -26.71
C GLU A 112 -16.46 2.84 -25.68
N ILE A 113 -16.64 1.52 -25.77
CA ILE A 113 -15.93 0.57 -24.90
C ILE A 113 -14.42 0.57 -25.21
N MET A 114 -14.05 0.64 -26.50
CA MET A 114 -12.65 0.78 -26.91
C MET A 114 -12.02 2.07 -26.35
N GLU A 115 -12.71 3.17 -26.42
CA GLU A 115 -12.22 4.46 -25.91
C GLU A 115 -12.01 4.40 -24.39
N ILE A 116 -12.93 3.79 -23.65
CA ILE A 116 -12.81 3.61 -22.21
C ILE A 116 -11.62 2.68 -21.87
N TYR A 117 -11.47 1.55 -22.58
CA TYR A 117 -10.39 0.61 -22.34
C TYR A 117 -9.02 1.20 -22.67
N SER A 118 -8.93 1.94 -23.80
CA SER A 118 -7.68 2.62 -24.16
C SER A 118 -7.31 3.72 -23.16
N GLY A 119 -8.30 4.50 -22.69
CA GLY A 119 -8.10 5.48 -21.64
C GLY A 119 -7.65 4.85 -20.31
N PHE A 120 -8.29 3.75 -19.90
CA PHE A 120 -7.86 2.99 -18.73
C PHE A 120 -6.44 2.44 -18.88
N ASN A 121 -6.11 1.82 -20.02
CA ASN A 121 -4.78 1.26 -20.28
C ASN A 121 -3.70 2.34 -20.29
N LEU A 122 -4.00 3.52 -20.82
CA LEU A 122 -3.09 4.67 -20.77
C LEU A 122 -2.88 5.13 -19.32
N MET A 123 -3.94 5.30 -18.55
CA MET A 123 -3.86 5.66 -17.14
C MET A 123 -3.03 4.63 -16.34
N ALA A 124 -3.29 3.33 -16.50
CA ALA A 124 -2.54 2.28 -15.85
C ALA A 124 -1.06 2.26 -16.29
N HIS A 125 -0.77 2.62 -17.54
CA HIS A 125 0.61 2.76 -18.04
C HIS A 125 1.34 3.95 -17.40
N GLU A 126 0.71 5.11 -17.31
CA GLU A 126 1.30 6.32 -16.69
C GLU A 126 1.53 6.11 -15.19
N LEU A 127 0.60 5.42 -14.50
CA LEU A 127 0.77 5.05 -13.09
C LEU A 127 1.95 4.09 -12.90
N SER A 128 2.07 3.06 -13.75
CA SER A 128 3.21 2.12 -13.73
C SER A 128 4.55 2.83 -14.01
N ALA A 129 4.57 3.75 -14.97
CA ALA A 129 5.78 4.53 -15.26
C ALA A 129 6.18 5.43 -14.09
N THR A 130 5.21 6.04 -13.42
CA THR A 130 5.43 6.86 -12.23
C THR A 130 5.97 6.04 -11.07
N GLU A 131 5.43 4.84 -10.83
CA GLU A 131 5.90 3.91 -9.80
C GLU A 131 7.36 3.47 -10.05
N ILE A 132 7.69 3.10 -11.29
CA ILE A 132 9.05 2.70 -11.68
C ILE A 132 10.02 3.88 -11.46
N LEU A 133 9.67 5.07 -11.94
CA LEU A 133 10.50 6.28 -11.76
C LEU A 133 10.71 6.59 -10.28
N GLN A 134 9.67 6.46 -9.45
CA GLN A 134 9.75 6.69 -8.02
C GLN A 134 10.64 5.65 -7.33
N THR A 135 10.56 4.39 -7.73
CA THR A 135 11.38 3.30 -7.19
C THR A 135 12.84 3.44 -7.58
N ASP A 136 13.12 3.70 -8.84
CA ASP A 136 14.47 3.93 -9.36
C ASP A 136 15.09 5.20 -8.77
N PHE A 137 14.30 6.28 -8.63
CA PHE A 137 14.73 7.51 -7.97
C PHE A 137 15.14 7.24 -6.53
N VAL A 138 14.29 6.56 -5.74
CA VAL A 138 14.58 6.23 -4.34
C VAL A 138 15.82 5.34 -4.22
N SER A 139 16.01 4.36 -5.10
CA SER A 139 17.16 3.48 -5.09
C SER A 139 18.45 4.23 -5.45
N ASN A 140 18.44 5.01 -6.52
CA ASN A 140 19.59 5.77 -7.00
C ASN A 140 20.00 6.86 -6.01
N VAL A 141 19.02 7.62 -5.51
CA VAL A 141 19.22 8.63 -4.49
C VAL A 141 19.81 8.04 -3.21
N SER A 142 19.43 6.80 -2.84
CA SER A 142 20.01 6.07 -1.71
C SER A 142 21.53 5.93 -1.85
N HIS A 143 21.97 5.45 -3.01
CA HIS A 143 23.38 5.25 -3.29
C HIS A 143 24.15 6.58 -3.41
N GLU A 144 23.57 7.57 -4.08
CA GLU A 144 24.16 8.90 -4.28
C GLU A 144 24.38 9.66 -2.97
N PHE A 145 23.49 9.50 -1.96
CA PHE A 145 23.67 10.10 -0.64
C PHE A 145 24.60 9.27 0.27
N LYS A 146 24.55 7.96 0.22
CA LYS A 146 25.33 7.11 1.11
C LYS A 146 26.84 7.25 0.87
N THR A 147 27.24 7.40 -0.38
CA THR A 147 28.66 7.52 -0.77
C THR A 147 29.34 8.76 -0.16
N PRO A 148 28.87 10.01 -0.35
CA PRO A 148 29.51 11.19 0.26
C PRO A 148 29.40 11.19 1.78
N ILE A 149 28.30 10.70 2.36
CA ILE A 149 28.13 10.58 3.81
C ILE A 149 29.19 9.65 4.40
N ASN A 150 29.37 8.45 3.83
CA ASN A 150 30.38 7.50 4.28
C ASN A 150 31.80 8.05 4.10
N ALA A 151 32.07 8.85 3.04
CA ALA A 151 33.36 9.49 2.84
C ALA A 151 33.64 10.53 3.94
N ILE A 152 32.67 11.39 4.27
CA ILE A 152 32.78 12.39 5.34
C ILE A 152 33.01 11.69 6.69
N GLU A 153 32.25 10.61 6.99
CA GLU A 153 32.40 9.82 8.20
C GLU A 153 33.81 9.20 8.27
N GLY A 154 34.26 8.56 7.19
CA GLY A 154 35.58 7.94 7.13
C GLY A 154 36.72 8.92 7.31
N TYR A 155 36.72 10.07 6.63
CA TYR A 155 37.73 11.11 6.83
C TYR A 155 37.70 11.72 8.21
N SER A 156 36.52 11.88 8.81
CA SER A 156 36.39 12.38 10.17
C SER A 156 36.93 11.41 11.20
N MET A 157 36.71 10.09 11.01
CA MET A 157 37.30 9.05 11.87
C MET A 157 38.83 9.04 11.79
N LEU A 158 39.41 9.21 10.59
CA LEU A 158 40.85 9.30 10.43
C LEU A 158 41.43 10.54 11.13
N LEU A 159 40.70 11.66 11.12
CA LEU A 159 41.13 12.86 11.85
C LEU A 159 40.98 12.69 13.37
N GLN A 160 40.00 11.94 13.86
CA GLN A 160 39.78 11.71 15.29
C GLN A 160 40.97 10.99 15.95
N ASP A 161 41.67 10.12 15.21
CA ASP A 161 42.83 9.37 15.68
C ASP A 161 44.15 10.19 15.62
N ASP A 162 44.14 11.44 15.09
CA ASP A 162 45.34 12.25 15.02
C ASP A 162 45.64 12.87 16.39
N GLU A 163 46.78 12.46 16.99
CA GLU A 163 47.27 12.97 18.28
C GLU A 163 47.63 14.44 18.26
N LYS A 164 47.76 15.08 17.08
CA LYS A 164 48.12 16.51 16.94
C LYS A 164 46.92 17.45 17.03
N LEU A 165 45.71 16.94 17.08
CA LEU A 165 44.52 17.76 17.24
C LEU A 165 44.49 18.41 18.63
N ASP A 166 44.20 19.71 18.68
CA ASP A 166 43.83 20.37 19.93
C ASP A 166 42.40 19.98 20.37
N GLU A 167 42.02 20.36 21.59
CA GLU A 167 40.75 19.98 22.20
C GLU A 167 39.56 20.53 21.41
N ASP A 168 39.64 21.74 20.87
CA ASP A 168 38.58 22.33 20.07
C ASP A 168 38.40 21.57 18.74
N GLN A 169 39.52 21.20 18.11
CA GLN A 169 39.53 20.44 16.86
C GLN A 169 38.93 19.04 17.09
N ARG A 170 39.23 18.37 18.19
CA ARG A 170 38.62 17.08 18.55
C ARG A 170 37.10 17.19 18.69
N GLN A 171 36.63 18.23 19.40
CA GLN A 171 35.22 18.50 19.53
C GLN A 171 34.53 18.78 18.17
N TYR A 172 35.21 19.47 17.23
CA TYR A 172 34.68 19.68 15.89
C TYR A 172 34.56 18.36 15.11
N VAL A 173 35.57 17.51 15.19
CA VAL A 173 35.55 16.18 14.54
C VAL A 173 34.45 15.30 15.11
N GLU A 174 34.29 15.26 16.42
CA GLU A 174 33.18 14.54 17.08
C GLU A 174 31.79 15.03 16.61
N LYS A 175 31.62 16.35 16.51
CA LYS A 175 30.37 16.94 15.98
C LYS A 175 30.13 16.58 14.52
N ILE A 176 31.18 16.53 13.69
CA ILE A 176 31.07 16.13 12.29
C ILE A 176 30.62 14.66 12.21
N ILE A 177 31.27 13.76 12.95
CA ILE A 177 30.92 12.33 13.01
C ILE A 177 29.50 12.15 13.47
N PHE A 178 29.09 12.82 14.54
CA PHE A 178 27.72 12.78 15.06
C PHE A 178 26.69 13.21 14.02
N ASN A 179 26.89 14.37 13.36
CA ASN A 179 25.96 14.86 12.36
C ASN A 179 25.93 13.98 11.09
N THR A 180 27.06 13.40 10.72
CA THR A 180 27.14 12.49 9.57
C THR A 180 26.38 11.20 9.82
N LYS A 181 26.53 10.60 11.02
CA LYS A 181 25.75 9.43 11.45
C LYS A 181 24.25 9.73 11.49
N ARG A 182 23.88 10.91 12.02
CA ARG A 182 22.49 11.37 12.05
C ARG A 182 21.92 11.52 10.64
N LEU A 183 22.67 12.13 9.71
CA LEU A 183 22.26 12.27 8.31
C LEU A 183 22.10 10.91 7.61
N SER A 184 23.02 9.99 7.83
CA SER A 184 22.96 8.61 7.30
C SER A 184 21.70 7.91 7.77
N SER A 185 21.38 7.99 9.07
CA SER A 185 20.17 7.41 9.67
C SER A 185 18.88 8.04 9.10
N LEU A 186 18.86 9.38 8.94
CA LEU A 186 17.73 10.09 8.37
C LEU A 186 17.45 9.65 6.92
N VAL A 187 18.49 9.67 6.09
CA VAL A 187 18.40 9.23 4.69
C VAL A 187 17.94 7.78 4.62
N GLY A 188 18.54 6.89 5.42
CA GLY A 188 18.14 5.48 5.51
C GLY A 188 16.66 5.31 5.85
N SER A 189 16.17 6.06 6.83
CA SER A 189 14.76 6.01 7.26
C SER A 189 13.80 6.53 6.19
N ILE A 190 14.13 7.63 5.51
CA ILE A 190 13.33 8.18 4.39
C ILE A 190 13.23 7.16 3.26
N LEU A 191 14.35 6.55 2.89
CA LEU A 191 14.42 5.59 1.80
C LEU A 191 13.67 4.30 2.12
N LEU A 192 13.80 3.80 3.36
CA LEU A 192 13.04 2.64 3.82
C LEU A 192 11.54 2.93 3.82
N LEU A 193 11.14 4.09 4.36
CA LEU A 193 9.73 4.50 4.37
C LEU A 193 9.18 4.62 2.94
N SER A 194 9.93 5.22 2.02
CA SER A 194 9.54 5.32 0.62
C SER A 194 9.37 3.94 -0.05
N LYS A 195 10.31 3.00 0.18
CA LYS A 195 10.20 1.61 -0.32
C LYS A 195 8.97 0.89 0.23
N ILE A 196 8.67 1.12 1.50
CA ILE A 196 7.50 0.52 2.18
C ILE A 196 6.20 1.13 1.65
N GLU A 197 6.16 2.44 1.40
CA GLU A 197 4.96 3.13 0.87
C GLU A 197 4.65 2.71 -0.56
N ASN A 198 5.67 2.47 -1.37
CA ASN A 198 5.54 2.07 -2.77
C ASN A 198 5.40 0.54 -2.95
N GLN A 199 5.20 -0.23 -1.89
CA GLN A 199 5.06 -1.69 -1.90
C GLN A 199 6.19 -2.43 -2.67
N THR A 200 7.35 -1.80 -2.83
CA THR A 200 8.49 -2.35 -3.56
C THR A 200 9.31 -3.35 -2.74
N ILE A 201 8.94 -3.57 -1.48
CA ILE A 201 9.58 -4.57 -0.64
C ILE A 201 8.90 -5.92 -0.88
N PRO A 202 9.66 -6.95 -1.34
CA PRO A 202 9.12 -8.29 -1.46
C PRO A 202 8.54 -8.75 -0.12
N THR A 203 7.31 -9.22 -0.12
CA THR A 203 6.63 -9.78 1.05
C THR A 203 7.16 -11.18 1.36
N ASN A 204 8.48 -11.37 1.41
CA ASN A 204 9.06 -12.63 1.83
C ASN A 204 8.70 -12.86 3.30
N GLN A 205 7.68 -13.68 3.53
CA GLN A 205 7.29 -14.10 4.85
C GLN A 205 8.05 -15.37 5.21
N THR A 206 8.78 -15.33 6.31
CA THR A 206 9.50 -16.47 6.89
C THR A 206 8.98 -16.74 8.30
N ARG A 207 9.07 -17.99 8.75
CA ARG A 207 8.84 -18.33 10.17
C ARG A 207 10.14 -18.12 10.92
N TYR A 208 10.06 -17.36 12.00
CA TYR A 208 11.21 -17.09 12.86
C TYR A 208 10.78 -16.90 14.32
N ARG A 209 11.74 -17.02 15.23
CA ARG A 209 11.56 -16.82 16.67
C ARG A 209 11.47 -15.32 16.98
N LEU A 210 10.27 -14.86 17.30
CA LEU A 210 9.99 -13.44 17.57
C LEU A 210 10.67 -12.98 18.88
N ASP A 211 10.61 -13.81 19.92
CA ASP A 211 11.28 -13.55 21.19
C ASP A 211 12.80 -13.41 21.03
N GLU A 212 13.40 -14.24 20.18
CA GLU A 212 14.82 -14.17 19.90
C GLU A 212 15.21 -12.91 19.11
N GLN A 213 14.38 -12.52 18.16
CA GLN A 213 14.58 -11.27 17.41
C GLN A 213 14.56 -10.06 18.33
N ILE A 214 13.63 -10.01 19.30
CA ILE A 214 13.55 -8.92 20.29
C ILE A 214 14.81 -8.92 21.17
N ARG A 215 15.27 -10.10 21.65
CA ARG A 215 16.54 -10.21 22.40
C ARG A 215 17.73 -9.68 21.61
N GLN A 216 17.83 -10.03 20.32
CA GLN A 216 18.89 -9.54 19.44
C GLN A 216 18.85 -8.02 19.28
N SER A 217 17.66 -7.41 19.23
CA SER A 217 17.54 -5.95 19.20
C SER A 217 17.99 -5.30 20.52
N ILE A 218 17.72 -5.92 21.68
CA ILE A 218 18.24 -5.44 22.97
C ILE A 218 19.76 -5.47 22.99
N VAL A 219 20.38 -6.60 22.60
CA VAL A 219 21.84 -6.77 22.55
C VAL A 219 22.48 -5.79 21.55
N ALA A 220 21.86 -5.58 20.37
CA ALA A 220 22.39 -4.65 19.38
C ALA A 220 22.46 -3.18 19.89
N LEU A 221 21.65 -2.84 20.90
CA LEU A 221 21.62 -1.51 21.52
C LEU A 221 22.44 -1.44 22.83
N GLU A 222 23.25 -2.48 23.13
CA GLU A 222 24.05 -2.59 24.37
C GLU A 222 24.88 -1.33 24.70
N PRO A 223 25.64 -0.73 23.77
CA PRO A 223 26.42 0.46 24.10
C PRO A 223 25.56 1.65 24.58
N ALA A 224 24.32 1.76 24.09
CA ALA A 224 23.42 2.87 24.43
C ALA A 224 22.76 2.68 25.79
N TRP A 225 22.36 1.45 26.13
CA TRP A 225 21.72 1.21 27.43
C TRP A 225 22.75 1.04 28.55
N GLU A 226 23.98 0.53 28.29
CA GLU A 226 25.09 0.50 29.25
C GLU A 226 25.53 1.93 29.64
N GLN A 227 25.68 2.82 28.64
CA GLN A 227 26.05 4.22 28.90
C GLN A 227 25.05 4.93 29.83
N LYS A 228 23.79 4.54 29.82
CA LYS A 228 22.72 5.08 30.68
C LYS A 228 22.43 4.23 31.92
N GLU A 229 23.16 3.14 32.13
CA GLU A 229 22.95 2.18 33.23
C GLU A 229 21.51 1.66 33.30
N ILE A 230 20.88 1.41 32.15
CA ILE A 230 19.49 0.96 32.08
C ILE A 230 19.38 -0.51 32.41
N GLU A 231 18.47 -0.85 33.33
CA GLU A 231 18.10 -2.22 33.65
C GLU A 231 16.97 -2.72 32.76
N PHE A 232 17.09 -3.96 32.25
CA PHE A 232 16.03 -4.62 31.46
C PHE A 232 15.29 -5.66 32.30
N ASP A 233 13.98 -5.50 32.45
CA ASP A 233 13.06 -6.48 33.00
C ASP A 233 12.31 -7.17 31.85
N VAL A 234 12.79 -8.37 31.45
CA VAL A 234 12.33 -9.06 30.24
C VAL A 234 11.62 -10.37 30.61
N ASP A 235 10.35 -10.47 30.22
CA ASP A 235 9.54 -11.68 30.36
C ASP A 235 8.83 -11.95 29.03
N MET A 236 9.30 -12.94 28.28
CA MET A 236 8.87 -13.24 26.93
C MET A 236 8.65 -14.74 26.74
N GLU A 237 7.43 -15.08 26.33
CA GLU A 237 7.12 -16.44 25.88
C GLU A 237 7.87 -16.76 24.59
N SER A 238 8.33 -18.02 24.50
CA SER A 238 8.93 -18.52 23.25
C SER A 238 7.89 -18.60 22.16
N MET A 239 8.07 -17.85 21.07
CA MET A 239 7.02 -17.66 20.07
C MET A 239 7.58 -17.58 18.66
N GLU A 240 6.96 -18.34 17.75
CA GLU A 240 7.20 -18.22 16.31
C GLU A 240 6.23 -17.22 15.68
N TYR A 241 6.72 -16.44 14.74
CA TYR A 241 5.92 -15.52 13.95
C TYR A 241 6.17 -15.70 12.45
N LEU A 242 5.12 -15.68 11.64
CA LEU A 242 5.21 -15.70 10.19
C LEU A 242 5.12 -14.28 9.65
N GLY A 243 6.24 -13.72 9.25
CA GLY A 243 6.32 -12.33 8.77
C GLY A 243 7.63 -12.00 8.08
N ASN A 244 7.80 -10.75 7.70
CA ASN A 244 9.08 -10.27 7.18
C ASN A 244 10.01 -9.92 8.35
N GLU A 245 10.98 -10.79 8.60
CA GLU A 245 11.93 -10.69 9.73
C GLU A 245 12.72 -9.38 9.71
N THR A 246 13.22 -8.96 8.54
CA THR A 246 14.00 -7.72 8.41
C THR A 246 13.18 -6.49 8.73
N MET A 247 11.92 -6.42 8.25
CA MET A 247 11.03 -5.29 8.55
C MET A 247 10.65 -5.25 10.04
N MET A 248 10.34 -6.40 10.64
CA MET A 248 9.97 -6.45 12.05
C MET A 248 11.15 -6.08 12.98
N ARG A 249 12.39 -6.38 12.60
CA ARG A 249 13.58 -5.90 13.32
C ARG A 249 13.57 -4.37 13.46
N HIS A 250 13.24 -3.63 12.40
CA HIS A 250 13.13 -2.15 12.48
C HIS A 250 12.05 -1.69 13.47
N VAL A 251 10.99 -2.48 13.69
CA VAL A 251 9.98 -2.17 14.72
C VAL A 251 10.61 -2.21 16.11
N TRP A 252 11.32 -3.31 16.42
CA TRP A 252 11.92 -3.50 17.74
C TRP A 252 13.05 -2.52 17.99
N ASP A 253 13.94 -2.31 17.02
CA ASP A 253 15.06 -1.38 17.13
C ASP A 253 14.56 0.05 17.41
N ASN A 254 13.48 0.50 16.75
CA ASN A 254 12.92 1.82 16.99
C ASN A 254 12.22 1.93 18.35
N LEU A 255 11.43 0.94 18.76
CA LEU A 255 10.68 0.99 20.02
C LEU A 255 11.62 0.85 21.22
N ILE A 256 12.55 -0.09 21.19
CA ILE A 256 13.54 -0.29 22.26
C ILE A 256 14.51 0.90 22.31
N GLY A 257 14.96 1.37 21.15
CA GLY A 257 15.80 2.57 21.06
C GLY A 257 15.12 3.81 21.67
N ASN A 258 13.83 4.00 21.42
CA ASN A 258 13.06 5.09 22.06
C ASN A 258 12.95 4.88 23.56
N ALA A 259 12.68 3.66 24.05
CA ALA A 259 12.59 3.36 25.48
C ALA A 259 13.94 3.64 26.20
N ILE A 260 15.07 3.31 25.57
CA ILE A 260 16.41 3.64 26.11
C ILE A 260 16.63 5.17 26.08
N LYS A 261 16.33 5.80 24.95
CA LYS A 261 16.59 7.23 24.73
C LYS A 261 15.87 8.12 25.72
N PHE A 262 14.58 7.91 25.93
CA PHE A 262 13.75 8.75 26.79
C PHE A 262 13.75 8.33 28.26
N ASN A 263 14.36 7.20 28.60
CA ASN A 263 14.53 6.78 29.98
C ASN A 263 15.55 7.69 30.71
N PRO A 264 15.35 7.98 32.00
CA PRO A 264 16.39 8.59 32.83
C PRO A 264 17.60 7.65 33.01
N HIS A 265 18.73 8.18 33.49
CA HIS A 265 19.88 7.38 33.91
C HIS A 265 19.47 6.39 35.01
N ALA A 266 19.98 5.16 34.96
CA ALA A 266 19.60 4.07 35.85
C ALA A 266 18.09 3.74 35.85
N GLY A 267 17.43 4.00 34.71
CA GLY A 267 16.01 3.68 34.51
C GLY A 267 15.78 2.20 34.16
N ILE A 268 14.51 1.81 34.07
CA ILE A 268 14.12 0.42 33.77
C ILE A 268 13.32 0.39 32.48
N VAL A 269 13.69 -0.54 31.58
CA VAL A 269 12.87 -0.90 30.40
C VAL A 269 12.25 -2.26 30.63
N LYS A 270 10.91 -2.32 30.60
CA LYS A 270 10.19 -3.60 30.74
C LYS A 270 9.69 -4.06 29.39
N ILE A 271 9.97 -5.33 29.05
CA ILE A 271 9.51 -5.95 27.81
C ILE A 271 8.72 -7.22 28.15
N ARG A 272 7.50 -7.31 27.67
CA ARG A 272 6.65 -8.49 27.82
C ARG A 272 6.18 -8.96 26.44
N LEU A 273 6.26 -10.26 26.19
CA LEU A 273 5.76 -10.91 24.99
C LEU A 273 4.90 -12.11 25.38
N TYR A 274 3.64 -12.09 25.00
CA TYR A 274 2.68 -13.14 25.31
C TYR A 274 1.61 -13.28 24.23
N CYS A 275 0.92 -14.43 24.22
CA CYS A 275 -0.20 -14.67 23.32
C CYS A 275 -1.51 -14.63 24.10
N GLU A 276 -2.45 -13.80 23.67
CA GLU A 276 -3.77 -13.71 24.23
C GLU A 276 -4.84 -13.65 23.13
N ASN A 277 -5.87 -14.50 23.20
CA ASN A 277 -6.99 -14.53 22.25
C ASN A 277 -6.55 -14.62 20.77
N LYS A 278 -5.53 -15.43 20.47
CA LYS A 278 -4.92 -15.56 19.12
C LYS A 278 -4.31 -14.26 18.60
N ARG A 279 -3.87 -13.42 19.50
CA ARG A 279 -3.09 -12.22 19.20
C ARG A 279 -1.79 -12.28 19.96
N ILE A 280 -0.72 -11.95 19.30
CA ILE A 280 0.59 -11.78 19.89
C ILE A 280 0.66 -10.33 20.38
N LEU A 281 0.91 -10.15 21.67
CA LEU A 281 1.09 -8.85 22.28
C LEU A 281 2.53 -8.69 22.73
N CYS A 282 3.17 -7.60 22.30
CA CYS A 282 4.47 -7.19 22.80
C CYS A 282 4.32 -5.79 23.43
N THR A 283 4.62 -5.68 24.73
CA THR A 283 4.65 -4.39 25.41
C THR A 283 6.08 -3.98 25.73
N ILE A 284 6.39 -2.71 25.47
CA ILE A 284 7.67 -2.10 25.79
C ILE A 284 7.35 -0.86 26.64
N GLU A 285 7.84 -0.86 27.89
CA GLU A 285 7.57 0.18 28.89
C GLU A 285 8.90 0.85 29.32
N ASP A 286 8.83 2.15 29.49
CA ASP A 286 9.94 2.96 30.04
C ASP A 286 9.52 3.74 31.31
N ASN A 287 10.50 4.37 31.97
CA ASN A 287 10.31 5.26 33.10
C ASN A 287 10.54 6.73 32.72
N GLY A 288 10.39 7.07 31.46
CA GLY A 288 10.61 8.42 30.91
C GLY A 288 9.55 9.45 31.35
N PRO A 289 9.54 10.63 30.71
CA PRO A 289 8.61 11.70 31.08
C PRO A 289 7.16 11.45 30.66
N GLY A 290 6.90 10.40 29.87
CA GLY A 290 5.60 10.15 29.29
C GLY A 290 5.31 11.04 28.08
N LEU A 291 4.06 11.01 27.60
CA LEU A 291 3.57 11.73 26.42
C LEU A 291 2.52 12.76 26.85
N SER A 292 2.61 13.98 26.33
CA SER A 292 1.50 14.94 26.45
C SER A 292 0.28 14.46 25.65
N GLU A 293 -0.91 14.98 25.97
CA GLU A 293 -2.13 14.63 25.23
C GLU A 293 -2.06 15.04 23.74
N GLU A 294 -1.30 16.08 23.44
CA GLU A 294 -1.02 16.48 22.05
C GLU A 294 -0.05 15.51 21.39
N ALA A 295 1.04 15.15 22.08
CA ALA A 295 2.02 14.20 21.57
C ALA A 295 1.38 12.84 21.24
N LYS A 296 0.50 12.31 22.08
CA LYS A 296 -0.21 11.04 21.81
C LYS A 296 -0.93 11.01 20.48
N LYS A 297 -1.46 12.16 20.02
CA LYS A 297 -2.17 12.26 18.75
C LYS A 297 -1.24 12.23 17.54
N HIS A 298 -0.03 12.74 17.70
CA HIS A 298 0.90 13.04 16.61
C HIS A 298 2.18 12.22 16.60
N ILE A 299 2.48 11.41 17.65
CA ILE A 299 3.76 10.66 17.73
C ILE A 299 4.02 9.70 16.57
N PHE A 300 2.99 9.30 15.85
CA PHE A 300 3.09 8.44 14.66
C PHE A 300 3.11 9.24 13.35
N ASP A 301 3.03 10.58 13.40
CA ASP A 301 3.12 11.43 12.22
C ASP A 301 4.58 11.58 11.79
N LYS A 302 4.82 11.72 10.48
CA LYS A 302 6.18 11.88 9.94
C LYS A 302 6.78 13.18 10.44
N PHE A 303 8.06 13.13 10.84
CA PHE A 303 8.84 14.28 11.34
C PHE A 303 8.33 14.92 12.63
N TYR A 304 7.33 14.33 13.30
CA TYR A 304 6.85 14.86 14.57
C TYR A 304 7.84 14.57 15.70
N GLN A 305 8.08 15.58 16.53
CA GLN A 305 8.88 15.54 17.75
C GLN A 305 8.15 16.32 18.82
N ALA A 306 7.91 15.71 19.99
CA ALA A 306 7.11 16.30 21.07
C ALA A 306 7.80 17.49 21.73
N ASP A 307 9.13 17.59 21.66
CA ASP A 307 9.90 18.65 22.29
C ASP A 307 10.99 19.16 21.34
N SER A 308 10.92 20.46 20.99
CA SER A 308 11.91 21.11 20.13
C SER A 308 13.19 21.50 20.88
N SER A 309 13.22 21.40 22.22
CA SER A 309 14.35 21.73 23.07
C SER A 309 15.43 20.63 23.08
N HIS A 310 15.07 19.38 22.80
CA HIS A 310 16.01 18.27 22.60
C HIS A 310 16.35 18.08 21.12
N LYS A 311 16.84 19.14 20.46
CA LYS A 311 17.24 19.14 19.04
C LYS A 311 18.33 18.12 18.67
N GLU A 312 18.91 17.44 19.64
CA GLU A 312 20.10 16.60 19.42
C GLU A 312 19.75 15.13 19.10
N GLU A 313 18.54 14.64 19.34
CA GLU A 313 18.27 13.20 19.21
C GLU A 313 16.98 12.85 18.47
N GLY A 314 17.11 12.38 17.24
CA GLY A 314 16.05 11.72 16.48
C GLY A 314 15.55 12.51 15.28
N ASN A 315 14.94 11.80 14.34
CA ASN A 315 14.52 12.34 13.04
C ASN A 315 12.99 12.45 12.92
N GLY A 316 12.24 12.04 13.94
CA GLY A 316 10.77 11.99 13.90
C GLY A 316 10.17 11.01 12.89
N LEU A 317 10.98 10.06 12.40
CA LEU A 317 10.55 9.06 11.41
C LEU A 317 10.38 7.65 11.99
N GLY A 318 10.98 7.35 13.14
CA GLY A 318 11.02 6.00 13.70
C GLY A 318 9.64 5.44 14.01
N LEU A 319 8.78 6.18 14.72
CA LEU A 319 7.43 5.72 15.07
C LEU A 319 6.48 5.69 13.86
N SER A 320 6.60 6.61 12.90
CA SER A 320 5.84 6.55 11.66
C SER A 320 6.22 5.34 10.82
N LEU A 321 7.49 4.96 10.80
CA LEU A 321 7.99 3.74 10.17
C LEU A 321 7.43 2.49 10.85
N VAL A 322 7.45 2.44 12.19
CA VAL A 322 6.85 1.35 12.97
C VAL A 322 5.39 1.16 12.63
N LYS A 323 4.60 2.24 12.67
CA LYS A 323 3.17 2.20 12.32
C LYS A 323 2.93 1.66 10.91
N ARG A 324 3.75 2.09 9.94
CA ARG A 324 3.61 1.64 8.55
C ARG A 324 3.98 0.17 8.36
N ILE A 325 5.07 -0.29 8.98
CA ILE A 325 5.48 -1.71 8.95
C ILE A 325 4.39 -2.59 9.55
N LEU A 326 3.88 -2.23 10.72
CA LEU A 326 2.82 -2.99 11.39
C LEU A 326 1.53 -3.02 10.58
N ALA A 327 1.14 -1.91 9.94
CA ALA A 327 -0.03 -1.89 9.05
C ALA A 327 0.10 -2.90 7.88
N ILE A 328 1.28 -3.02 7.28
CA ILE A 328 1.56 -4.01 6.22
C ILE A 328 1.55 -5.45 6.77
N ALA A 329 2.07 -5.64 8.00
CA ALA A 329 2.05 -6.94 8.68
C ALA A 329 0.64 -7.36 9.15
N GLY A 330 -0.36 -6.46 9.03
CA GLY A 330 -1.72 -6.65 9.54
C GLY A 330 -1.82 -6.56 11.07
N GLY A 331 -0.86 -5.85 11.68
CA GLY A 331 -0.78 -5.56 13.11
C GLY A 331 -1.14 -4.11 13.44
N GLU A 332 -1.12 -3.79 14.72
CA GLU A 332 -1.46 -2.48 15.27
C GLU A 332 -0.43 -2.06 16.31
N ILE A 333 -0.32 -0.76 16.58
CA ILE A 333 0.46 -0.20 17.67
C ILE A 333 -0.35 0.84 18.44
N ASN A 334 -0.27 0.76 19.77
CA ASN A 334 -0.85 1.74 20.69
C ASN A 334 0.24 2.31 21.60
N ALA A 335 0.05 3.55 22.05
CA ALA A 335 0.94 4.21 22.99
C ALA A 335 0.10 4.85 24.11
N GLU A 336 0.48 4.62 25.35
CA GLU A 336 -0.20 5.15 26.53
C GLU A 336 0.80 5.54 27.61
N ASN A 337 0.40 6.47 28.50
CA ASN A 337 1.18 6.77 29.69
C ASN A 337 0.89 5.72 30.78
N ARG A 338 1.90 5.37 31.53
CA ARG A 338 1.78 4.51 32.70
C ARG A 338 1.36 5.33 33.92
N GLU A 339 0.60 4.75 34.81
CA GLU A 339 0.23 5.39 36.10
C GLU A 339 1.44 5.72 36.97
N ALA A 340 2.48 4.88 36.90
CA ALA A 340 3.73 5.04 37.63
C ALA A 340 4.73 5.98 36.94
N GLY A 341 4.35 6.67 35.85
CA GLY A 341 5.20 7.48 34.99
C GLY A 341 5.82 6.69 33.85
N GLY A 342 6.22 7.38 32.78
CA GLY A 342 6.76 6.80 31.56
C GLY A 342 5.69 6.41 30.54
N CYS A 343 6.14 5.77 29.47
CA CYS A 343 5.32 5.30 28.37
C CYS A 343 5.19 3.77 28.33
N ARG A 344 4.11 3.31 27.73
CA ARG A 344 3.94 1.93 27.27
C ARG A 344 3.57 1.95 25.80
N PHE A 345 4.36 1.27 24.98
CA PHE A 345 4.02 0.93 23.60
C PHE A 345 3.55 -0.52 23.55
N THR A 346 2.39 -0.75 22.94
CA THR A 346 1.81 -2.08 22.77
C THR A 346 1.70 -2.39 21.29
N VAL A 347 2.46 -3.39 20.84
CA VAL A 347 2.37 -3.96 19.49
C VAL A 347 1.45 -5.16 19.53
N ILE A 348 0.49 -5.19 18.62
CA ILE A 348 -0.49 -6.27 18.48
C ILE A 348 -0.33 -6.89 17.10
N LEU A 349 0.00 -8.20 17.06
CA LEU A 349 0.11 -8.96 15.82
C LEU A 349 -0.93 -10.07 15.80
N LYS A 350 -1.36 -10.48 14.61
CA LYS A 350 -2.22 -11.66 14.47
C LYS A 350 -1.36 -12.91 14.47
N GLU A 351 -1.73 -13.90 15.28
CA GLU A 351 -1.18 -15.24 15.18
C GLU A 351 -1.58 -15.84 13.81
N LYS A 352 -0.59 -16.27 13.02
CA LYS A 352 -0.82 -16.82 11.67
C LYS A 352 -0.43 -18.29 11.61
#